data_a3b131ee7abe8eba7838e43f3055167c
#
_entry.id   a3b131ee7abe8eba7838e43f3055167c
#
_cell.length_a   1.000
_cell.length_b   1.000
_cell.length_c   1.000
_cell.angle_alpha   90.00
_cell.angle_beta   90.00
_cell.angle_gamma   90.00
#
_symmetry.space_group_name_H-M   'P 1'
#
loop_
_entity.id
_entity.type
_entity.pdbx_description
1 polymer ?
#
loop_
_entity_poly.entity_id
_entity_poly.type
_entity_poly.pdbx_seq_one_letter_code
_entity_poly.pdbx_strand_id
1 'polypeptide(L)'
;MDYEPSSVDATDCSLEGTRTIYGAFHHFPPALATRMLQNAVDTRQPVVVVDTKRSFVYPLLFPFLTTLMVLISAPFQRNPLPRYLLRLVLTCLVPVLPFMMFFGSVVSFLRMYGRAELRRMVDGLSGTETFTWKIGVVPGLTGAQHLIGVPR
;
A
#
# COMPACT_ATOMS: atom_id res chain seq x y z
N MET A 1 -13.56 -21.06 -6.58
CA MET A 1 -13.38 -19.63 -6.29
C MET A 1 -13.42 -18.94 -7.64
N ASP A 2 -14.44 -18.16 -7.88
CA ASP A 2 -14.56 -17.40 -9.11
C ASP A 2 -13.84 -16.07 -8.92
N TYR A 3 -13.18 -15.56 -9.94
CA TYR A 3 -12.51 -14.27 -9.94
C TYR A 3 -12.92 -13.47 -11.17
N GLU A 4 -12.98 -12.17 -11.04
CA GLU A 4 -13.24 -11.26 -12.16
C GLU A 4 -11.95 -11.12 -12.99
N PRO A 5 -11.91 -11.57 -14.25
CA PRO A 5 -10.71 -11.52 -15.08
C PRO A 5 -10.45 -10.14 -15.66
N SER A 6 -11.44 -9.24 -15.65
CA SER A 6 -11.30 -7.88 -16.15
C SER A 6 -10.73 -6.94 -15.08
N SER A 7 -10.07 -5.87 -15.52
CA SER A 7 -9.61 -4.82 -14.60
C SER A 7 -10.82 -4.05 -14.05
N VAL A 8 -10.91 -3.95 -12.73
CA VAL A 8 -11.99 -3.26 -12.03
C VAL A 8 -11.45 -1.96 -11.43
N ASP A 9 -12.15 -0.85 -11.67
CA ASP A 9 -11.83 0.42 -11.01
C ASP A 9 -12.31 0.38 -9.55
N ALA A 10 -11.39 0.51 -8.61
CA ALA A 10 -11.70 0.47 -7.19
C ALA A 10 -12.52 1.69 -6.70
N THR A 11 -12.60 2.75 -7.50
CA THR A 11 -13.39 3.96 -7.18
C THR A 11 -14.83 3.88 -7.71
N ASP A 12 -15.12 2.89 -8.56
CA ASP A 12 -16.44 2.65 -9.17
C ASP A 12 -16.68 1.14 -9.31
N CYS A 13 -16.55 0.43 -8.21
CA CYS A 13 -16.70 -1.02 -8.17
C CYS A 13 -18.13 -1.38 -7.75
N SER A 14 -18.82 -2.15 -8.60
CA SER A 14 -20.17 -2.68 -8.34
C SER A 14 -20.17 -4.14 -7.86
N LEU A 15 -19.01 -4.78 -7.78
CA LEU A 15 -18.90 -6.17 -7.34
C LEU A 15 -19.30 -6.33 -5.88
N GLU A 16 -20.04 -7.37 -5.58
CA GLU A 16 -20.40 -7.74 -4.21
C GLU A 16 -19.24 -8.45 -3.49
N GLY A 17 -19.15 -8.23 -2.19
CA GLY A 17 -18.16 -8.88 -1.33
C GLY A 17 -17.25 -7.92 -0.58
N THR A 18 -16.43 -8.48 0.31
CA THR A 18 -15.49 -7.69 1.11
C THR A 18 -14.34 -7.16 0.23
N ARG A 19 -14.19 -5.87 0.20
CA ARG A 19 -13.09 -5.19 -0.50
C ARG A 19 -11.85 -5.16 0.38
N THR A 20 -10.75 -5.68 -0.12
CA THR A 20 -9.50 -5.76 0.64
C THR A 20 -8.37 -5.05 -0.09
N ILE A 21 -7.64 -4.20 0.64
CA ILE A 21 -6.46 -3.49 0.12
C ILE A 21 -5.31 -3.72 1.10
N TYR A 22 -4.24 -4.38 0.62
CA TYR A 22 -3.07 -4.71 1.42
C TYR A 22 -1.83 -3.99 0.89
N GLY A 23 -1.17 -3.18 1.75
CA GLY A 23 0.12 -2.54 1.48
C GLY A 23 0.14 -1.58 0.29
N ALA A 24 -1.03 -1.12 -0.16
CA ALA A 24 -1.15 -0.31 -1.37
C ALA A 24 -1.98 0.97 -1.18
N PHE A 25 -2.69 1.11 -0.08
CA PHE A 25 -3.61 2.24 0.12
C PHE A 25 -2.88 3.59 0.13
N HIS A 26 -1.67 3.64 0.68
CA HIS A 26 -0.83 4.83 0.69
C HIS A 26 -0.31 5.27 -0.70
N HIS A 27 -0.42 4.42 -1.73
CA HIS A 27 -0.10 4.82 -3.10
C HIS A 27 -1.17 5.71 -3.74
N PHE A 28 -2.40 5.67 -3.24
CA PHE A 28 -3.49 6.48 -3.75
C PHE A 28 -3.45 7.89 -3.15
N PRO A 29 -3.63 8.94 -3.97
CA PRO A 29 -3.83 10.29 -3.47
C PRO A 29 -5.07 10.37 -2.57
N PRO A 30 -5.14 11.31 -1.60
CA PRO A 30 -6.27 11.41 -0.66
C PRO A 30 -7.66 11.44 -1.34
N ALA A 31 -7.77 12.14 -2.46
CA ALA A 31 -9.03 12.21 -3.20
C ALA A 31 -9.49 10.84 -3.75
N LEU A 32 -8.55 10.05 -4.32
CA LEU A 32 -8.87 8.70 -4.80
C LEU A 32 -9.13 7.74 -3.64
N ALA A 33 -8.31 7.79 -2.59
CA ALA A 33 -8.51 6.98 -1.39
C ALA A 33 -9.90 7.22 -0.76
N THR A 34 -10.32 8.48 -0.65
CA THR A 34 -11.66 8.84 -0.16
C THR A 34 -12.76 8.33 -1.10
N ARG A 35 -12.60 8.45 -2.43
CA ARG A 35 -13.57 7.91 -3.40
C ARG A 35 -13.71 6.39 -3.29
N MET A 36 -12.62 5.65 -3.09
CA MET A 36 -12.67 4.20 -2.89
C MET A 36 -13.48 3.83 -1.62
N LEU A 37 -13.25 4.56 -0.53
CA LEU A 37 -14.03 4.36 0.71
C LEU A 37 -15.49 4.78 0.52
N GLN A 38 -15.77 5.89 -0.17
CA GLN A 38 -17.12 6.33 -0.49
C GLN A 38 -17.87 5.30 -1.32
N ASN A 39 -17.24 4.75 -2.35
CA ASN A 39 -17.85 3.71 -3.18
C ASN A 39 -18.19 2.45 -2.35
N ALA A 40 -17.38 2.10 -1.34
CA ALA A 40 -17.71 1.01 -0.43
C ALA A 40 -18.97 1.32 0.41
N VAL A 41 -19.12 2.58 0.87
CA VAL A 41 -20.30 3.02 1.61
C VAL A 41 -21.54 3.03 0.70
N ASP A 42 -21.45 3.61 -0.49
CA ASP A 42 -22.55 3.75 -1.45
C ASP A 42 -23.10 2.40 -1.90
N THR A 43 -22.21 1.42 -2.09
CA THR A 43 -22.57 0.04 -2.48
C THR A 43 -22.84 -0.88 -1.30
N ARG A 44 -22.75 -0.39 -0.05
CA ARG A 44 -22.89 -1.15 1.20
C ARG A 44 -22.00 -2.38 1.28
N GLN A 45 -20.77 -2.31 0.75
CA GLN A 45 -19.83 -3.42 0.79
C GLN A 45 -18.79 -3.22 1.91
N PRO A 46 -18.47 -4.27 2.68
CA PRO A 46 -17.42 -4.20 3.69
C PRO A 46 -16.07 -3.83 3.05
N VAL A 47 -15.27 -3.03 3.76
CA VAL A 47 -13.93 -2.65 3.32
C VAL A 47 -12.90 -2.89 4.40
N VAL A 48 -11.77 -3.48 4.01
CA VAL A 48 -10.62 -3.76 4.87
C VAL A 48 -9.37 -3.22 4.21
N VAL A 49 -8.76 -2.23 4.83
CA VAL A 49 -7.46 -1.70 4.42
C VAL A 49 -6.43 -2.10 5.48
N VAL A 50 -5.37 -2.75 5.04
CA VAL A 50 -4.21 -3.08 5.90
C VAL A 50 -2.98 -2.46 5.24
N ASP A 51 -2.33 -1.56 5.96
CA ASP A 51 -1.16 -0.87 5.45
C ASP A 51 -0.09 -0.75 6.53
N THR A 52 1.10 -0.33 6.15
CA THR A 52 2.19 -0.13 7.09
C THR A 52 1.90 1.09 7.98
N LYS A 53 2.15 0.94 9.28
CA LYS A 53 2.03 2.05 10.23
C LYS A 53 3.08 3.12 9.94
N ARG A 54 2.66 4.38 9.84
CA ARG A 54 3.57 5.52 9.83
C ARG A 54 4.37 5.57 11.15
N SER A 55 5.67 5.32 11.08
CA SER A 55 6.60 5.29 12.23
C SER A 55 7.87 6.06 11.89
N PHE A 56 8.51 6.70 12.85
CA PHE A 56 9.77 7.42 12.62
C PHE A 56 10.97 6.50 12.38
N VAL A 57 10.91 5.26 12.87
CA VAL A 57 12.01 4.29 12.72
C VAL A 57 12.03 3.68 11.31
N TYR A 58 10.86 3.51 10.71
CA TYR A 58 10.70 2.86 9.42
C TYR A 58 11.38 3.59 8.25
N PRO A 59 11.26 4.95 8.13
CA PRO A 59 11.89 5.68 7.03
C PRO A 59 13.40 5.75 7.12
N LEU A 60 13.93 5.54 8.31
CA LEU A 60 15.38 5.57 8.52
C LEU A 60 16.01 4.22 8.13
N LEU A 61 15.39 3.12 8.47
CA LEU A 61 15.98 1.79 8.31
C LEU A 61 15.53 1.07 7.01
N PHE A 62 14.27 1.21 6.63
CA PHE A 62 13.70 0.44 5.52
C PHE A 62 14.29 0.75 4.14
N PRO A 63 14.55 2.02 3.75
CA PRO A 63 15.21 2.33 2.50
C PRO A 63 16.61 1.72 2.39
N PHE A 64 17.38 1.73 3.48
CA PHE A 64 18.71 1.10 3.49
C PHE A 64 18.62 -0.41 3.38
N LEU A 65 17.70 -1.04 4.12
CA LEU A 65 17.53 -2.48 4.10
C LEU A 65 17.07 -2.98 2.71
N THR A 66 16.10 -2.31 2.09
CA THR A 66 15.64 -2.67 0.73
C THR A 66 16.73 -2.48 -0.31
N THR A 67 17.49 -1.40 -0.21
CA THR A 67 18.62 -1.14 -1.09
C THR A 67 19.71 -2.20 -0.93
N LEU A 68 20.05 -2.55 0.31
CA LEU A 68 21.01 -3.61 0.61
C LEU A 68 20.54 -4.96 0.08
N MET A 69 19.27 -5.29 0.21
CA MET A 69 18.68 -6.51 -0.34
C MET A 69 18.79 -6.57 -1.88
N VAL A 70 18.58 -5.45 -2.57
CA VAL A 70 18.77 -5.37 -4.02
C VAL A 70 20.23 -5.64 -4.40
N LEU A 71 21.17 -5.01 -3.71
CA LEU A 71 22.61 -5.22 -3.95
C LEU A 71 23.03 -6.67 -3.70
N ILE A 72 22.64 -7.26 -2.58
CA ILE A 72 22.98 -8.65 -2.23
C ILE A 72 22.30 -9.64 -3.18
N SER A 73 21.04 -9.41 -3.56
CA SER A 73 20.29 -10.34 -4.41
C SER A 73 20.69 -10.30 -5.89
N ALA A 74 21.31 -9.21 -6.35
CA ALA A 74 21.62 -9.01 -7.76
C ALA A 74 22.42 -10.16 -8.41
N PRO A 75 23.49 -10.72 -7.79
CA PRO A 75 24.27 -11.78 -8.39
C PRO A 75 23.56 -13.15 -8.35
N PHE A 76 22.57 -13.36 -7.49
CA PHE A 76 21.91 -14.64 -7.29
C PHE A 76 20.69 -14.87 -8.18
N GLN A 77 20.23 -13.84 -8.90
CA GLN A 77 19.04 -13.97 -9.74
C GLN A 77 19.39 -14.57 -11.10
N ARG A 78 18.77 -15.73 -11.40
CA ARG A 78 18.90 -16.42 -12.66
C ARG A 78 18.09 -15.72 -13.74
N ASN A 79 18.78 -15.09 -14.68
CA ASN A 79 18.21 -14.47 -15.88
C ASN A 79 19.04 -14.90 -17.10
N PRO A 80 18.49 -14.82 -18.34
CA PRO A 80 19.29 -14.92 -19.55
C PRO A 80 20.47 -13.95 -19.53
N LEU A 81 21.63 -14.39 -20.04
CA LEU A 81 22.90 -13.68 -19.90
C LEU A 81 22.84 -12.16 -20.18
N PRO A 82 22.23 -11.68 -21.26
CA PRO A 82 22.20 -10.24 -21.53
C PRO A 82 21.44 -9.44 -20.48
N ARG A 83 20.33 -9.99 -19.95
CA ARG A 83 19.56 -9.36 -18.88
C ARG A 83 20.29 -9.39 -17.54
N TYR A 84 21.01 -10.46 -17.28
CA TYR A 84 21.85 -10.60 -16.09
C TYR A 84 22.96 -9.55 -16.06
N LEU A 85 23.71 -9.41 -17.17
CA LEU A 85 24.76 -8.41 -17.28
C LEU A 85 24.23 -6.98 -17.15
N LEU A 86 23.14 -6.65 -17.86
CA LEU A 86 22.49 -5.34 -17.75
C LEU A 86 22.09 -5.04 -16.29
N ARG A 87 21.53 -6.03 -15.61
CA ARG A 87 21.15 -5.88 -14.21
C ARG A 87 22.36 -5.63 -13.31
N LEU A 88 23.46 -6.38 -13.45
CA LEU A 88 24.67 -6.16 -12.68
C LEU A 88 25.24 -4.75 -12.93
N VAL A 89 25.26 -4.32 -14.17
CA VAL A 89 25.69 -2.96 -14.53
C VAL A 89 24.81 -1.92 -13.84
N LEU A 90 23.48 -2.04 -13.93
CA LEU A 90 22.53 -1.07 -13.34
C LEU A 90 22.42 -1.17 -11.80
N THR A 91 22.96 -2.22 -11.21
CA THR A 91 22.93 -2.40 -9.75
C THR A 91 24.27 -2.05 -9.10
N CYS A 92 25.39 -2.53 -9.68
CA CYS A 92 26.70 -2.45 -9.04
C CYS A 92 27.60 -1.38 -9.64
N LEU A 93 27.57 -1.19 -10.96
CA LEU A 93 28.45 -0.25 -11.65
C LEU A 93 27.82 1.15 -11.74
N VAL A 94 26.58 1.21 -12.21
CA VAL A 94 25.79 2.44 -12.24
C VAL A 94 24.56 2.19 -11.34
N PRO A 95 24.58 2.55 -10.05
CA PRO A 95 23.62 2.06 -9.04
C PRO A 95 22.20 2.65 -9.20
N VAL A 96 21.63 2.53 -10.40
CA VAL A 96 20.28 3.03 -10.74
C VAL A 96 19.21 2.29 -9.94
N LEU A 97 19.29 0.95 -9.89
CA LEU A 97 18.30 0.14 -9.18
C LEU A 97 18.34 0.38 -7.67
N PRO A 98 19.50 0.39 -6.98
CA PRO A 98 19.59 0.79 -5.58
C PRO A 98 19.03 2.17 -5.31
N PHE A 99 19.36 3.16 -6.17
CA PHE A 99 18.85 4.51 -6.02
C PHE A 99 17.32 4.59 -6.16
N MET A 100 16.75 3.91 -7.17
CA MET A 100 15.29 3.85 -7.37
C MET A 100 14.59 3.20 -6.17
N MET A 101 15.17 2.11 -5.64
CA MET A 101 14.60 1.44 -4.45
C MET A 101 14.67 2.31 -3.20
N PHE A 102 15.79 2.98 -2.99
CA PHE A 102 15.93 3.92 -1.88
C PHE A 102 14.92 5.07 -1.98
N PHE A 103 14.90 5.76 -3.12
CA PHE A 103 14.00 6.88 -3.37
C PHE A 103 12.52 6.46 -3.29
N GLY A 104 12.15 5.34 -3.93
CA GLY A 104 10.80 4.80 -3.89
C GLY A 104 10.35 4.47 -2.47
N SER A 105 11.22 3.89 -1.65
CA SER A 105 10.94 3.59 -0.24
C SER A 105 10.71 4.86 0.57
N VAL A 106 11.52 5.91 0.37
CA VAL A 106 11.35 7.20 1.04
C VAL A 106 10.01 7.85 0.64
N VAL A 107 9.70 7.88 -0.66
CA VAL A 107 8.44 8.45 -1.17
C VAL A 107 7.24 7.68 -0.64
N SER A 108 7.28 6.34 -0.65
CA SER A 108 6.21 5.50 -0.09
C SER A 108 5.97 5.83 1.38
N PHE A 109 7.05 5.98 2.15
CA PHE A 109 6.94 6.35 3.55
C PHE A 109 6.28 7.71 3.76
N LEU A 110 6.68 8.73 2.98
CA LEU A 110 6.11 10.08 3.09
C LEU A 110 4.62 10.12 2.74
N ARG A 111 4.14 9.14 1.96
CA ARG A 111 2.73 9.01 1.57
C ARG A 111 1.90 8.17 2.52
N MET A 112 2.49 7.51 3.52
CA MET A 112 1.73 6.69 4.49
C MET A 112 0.74 7.54 5.27
N TYR A 113 -0.51 7.12 5.27
CA TYR A 113 -1.57 7.76 6.03
C TYR A 113 -1.41 7.51 7.52
N GLY A 114 -1.52 8.57 8.31
CA GLY A 114 -1.62 8.48 9.76
C GLY A 114 -3.06 8.16 10.21
N ARG A 115 -3.22 7.68 11.46
CA ARG A 115 -4.56 7.39 12.02
C ARG A 115 -5.50 8.60 11.98
N ALA A 116 -4.99 9.79 12.27
CA ALA A 116 -5.79 11.01 12.24
C ALA A 116 -6.25 11.38 10.83
N GLU A 117 -5.43 11.05 9.81
CA GLU A 117 -5.79 11.26 8.41
C GLU A 117 -6.86 10.27 7.97
N LEU A 118 -6.70 8.98 8.32
CA LEU A 118 -7.73 7.96 8.05
C LEU A 118 -9.06 8.29 8.76
N ARG A 119 -9.00 8.77 10.00
CA ARG A 119 -10.20 9.18 10.72
C ARG A 119 -10.89 10.33 10.01
N ARG A 120 -10.16 11.38 9.62
CA ARG A 120 -10.71 12.51 8.85
C ARG A 120 -11.33 12.10 7.52
N MET A 121 -10.72 11.14 6.82
CA MET A 121 -11.29 10.58 5.58
C MET A 121 -12.64 9.92 5.87
N VAL A 122 -12.71 9.05 6.88
CA VAL A 122 -13.94 8.36 7.26
C VAL A 122 -15.02 9.33 7.73
N ASP A 123 -14.67 10.29 8.56
CA ASP A 123 -15.63 11.27 9.11
C ASP A 123 -16.17 12.21 7.99
N GLY A 124 -15.45 12.35 6.89
CA GLY A 124 -15.87 13.13 5.71
C GLY A 124 -16.71 12.36 4.70
N LEU A 125 -16.96 11.05 4.88
CA LEU A 125 -17.78 10.27 3.95
C LEU A 125 -19.26 10.55 4.15
N SER A 126 -20.00 10.62 3.06
CA SER A 126 -21.47 10.66 3.08
C SER A 126 -22.01 9.29 3.50
N GLY A 127 -22.92 9.23 4.46
CA GLY A 127 -23.50 7.96 4.95
C GLY A 127 -22.57 7.17 5.86
N THR A 128 -21.51 7.76 6.39
CA THR A 128 -20.54 7.10 7.28
C THR A 128 -21.19 6.50 8.52
N GLU A 129 -22.31 7.05 8.97
CA GLU A 129 -23.12 6.57 10.12
C GLU A 129 -23.79 5.20 9.86
N THR A 130 -23.94 4.80 8.59
CA THR A 130 -24.49 3.49 8.21
C THR A 130 -23.46 2.37 8.35
N PHE A 131 -22.22 2.72 8.70
CA PHE A 131 -21.10 1.80 8.87
C PHE A 131 -20.56 1.82 10.29
N THR A 132 -20.00 0.69 10.69
CA THR A 132 -19.15 0.60 11.89
C THR A 132 -17.70 0.63 11.44
N TRP A 133 -16.96 1.67 11.88
CA TRP A 133 -15.56 1.88 11.52
C TRP A 133 -14.61 1.53 12.65
N LYS A 134 -13.58 0.77 12.35
CA LYS A 134 -12.48 0.43 13.27
C LYS A 134 -11.14 0.80 12.65
N ILE A 135 -10.42 1.71 13.31
CA ILE A 135 -9.06 2.10 12.92
C ILE A 135 -8.12 1.72 14.07
N GLY A 136 -7.14 0.90 13.76
CA GLY A 136 -6.23 0.39 14.77
C GLY A 136 -4.84 0.10 14.24
N VAL A 137 -3.97 -0.36 15.14
CA VAL A 137 -2.61 -0.82 14.83
C VAL A 137 -2.43 -2.17 15.46
N VAL A 138 -1.92 -3.11 14.68
CA VAL A 138 -1.46 -4.40 15.19
C VAL A 138 -0.08 -4.19 15.82
N PRO A 139 0.13 -4.56 17.07
CA PRO A 139 1.45 -4.49 17.70
C PRO A 139 2.46 -5.36 16.95
N GLY A 140 3.68 -4.86 16.79
CA GLY A 140 4.77 -5.57 16.13
C GLY A 140 5.89 -4.63 15.72
N LEU A 141 7.05 -5.19 15.40
CA LEU A 141 8.25 -4.43 15.03
C LEU A 141 7.99 -3.56 13.78
N THR A 142 7.23 -4.06 12.83
CA THR A 142 6.84 -3.36 11.61
C THR A 142 5.49 -2.63 11.75
N GLY A 143 4.65 -3.02 12.70
CA GLY A 143 3.34 -2.44 13.01
C GLY A 143 2.45 -2.25 11.78
N ALA A 144 1.48 -3.14 11.57
CA ALA A 144 0.45 -2.93 10.57
C ALA A 144 -0.64 -2.01 11.12
N GLN A 145 -1.11 -1.07 10.29
CA GLN A 145 -2.28 -0.25 10.55
C GLN A 145 -3.45 -0.83 9.78
N HIS A 146 -4.62 -0.86 10.38
CA HIS A 146 -5.84 -1.32 9.70
C HIS A 146 -6.95 -0.29 9.80
N LEU A 147 -7.74 -0.22 8.75
CA LEU A 147 -9.03 0.46 8.69
C LEU A 147 -10.05 -0.57 8.20
N ILE A 148 -11.09 -0.79 9.01
CA ILE A 148 -12.15 -1.74 8.72
C ILE A 148 -13.46 -0.99 8.76
N GLY A 149 -14.24 -1.07 7.70
CA GLY A 149 -15.61 -0.56 7.59
C GLY A 149 -16.57 -1.71 7.32
N VAL A 150 -17.61 -1.83 8.15
CA VAL A 150 -18.63 -2.88 8.00
C VAL A 150 -20.00 -2.21 8.03
N PRO A 151 -20.89 -2.48 7.05
CA PRO A 151 -22.28 -2.01 7.08
C PRO A 151 -23.00 -2.45 8.36
N ARG A 152 -23.88 -1.60 8.86
CA ARG A 152 -24.75 -1.92 10.00
C ARG A 152 -26.02 -2.63 9.54
#